data_f22bf6bd1330c8eddc30919a5cb08f3f
#
_entry.id   f22bf6bd1330c8eddc30919a5cb08f3f
#
_cell.length_a   1.000
_cell.length_b   1.000
_cell.length_c   1.000
_cell.angle_alpha   90.00
_cell.angle_beta   90.00
_cell.angle_gamma   90.00
#
_symmetry.space_group_name_H-M   'P 1'
#
loop_
_entity.id
_entity.type
_entity.pdbx_description
1 polymer ?
#
loop_
_entity_poly.entity_id
_entity_poly.type
_entity_poly.pdbx_seq_one_letter_code
_entity_poly.pdbx_strand_id
1 'polypeptide(L)'
;MIARAQRFAHALNPALGVRAVVVFGSVARGDFSDHSDVDVLVVAEHLPQRPLDRFAVLGEAPDPIQPVAWTPQEWLGEVERGNPVAAEAREHGVWLLGGPGVLDARPTG
;
A
#
# COMPACT_ATOMS: atom_id res chain seq x y z
N MET A 1 -8.00 -7.97 11.75
CA MET A 1 -6.78 -7.55 10.99
C MET A 1 -7.11 -6.52 9.93
N ILE A 2 -8.01 -6.85 9.01
CA ILE A 2 -8.39 -5.91 7.93
C ILE A 2 -9.00 -4.63 8.48
N ALA A 3 -9.79 -4.70 9.56
CA ALA A 3 -10.39 -3.51 10.17
C ALA A 3 -9.34 -2.50 10.66
N ARG A 4 -8.21 -2.98 11.19
CA ARG A 4 -7.11 -2.11 11.62
C ARG A 4 -6.44 -1.45 10.43
N ALA A 5 -6.25 -2.20 9.34
CA ALA A 5 -5.71 -1.65 8.11
C ALA A 5 -6.65 -0.61 7.51
N GLN A 6 -7.95 -0.82 7.57
CA GLN A 6 -8.94 0.16 7.11
C GLN A 6 -8.86 1.46 7.92
N ARG A 7 -8.72 1.36 9.25
CA ARG A 7 -8.56 2.55 10.09
C ARG A 7 -7.28 3.29 9.76
N PHE A 8 -6.20 2.55 9.55
CA PHE A 8 -4.92 3.16 9.15
C PHE A 8 -5.08 3.89 7.82
N ALA A 9 -5.73 3.28 6.83
CA ALA A 9 -5.95 3.89 5.53
C ALA A 9 -6.77 5.18 5.63
N HIS A 10 -7.84 5.16 6.44
CA HIS A 10 -8.70 6.32 6.61
C HIS A 10 -8.03 7.46 7.40
N ALA A 11 -7.02 7.14 8.21
CA ALA A 11 -6.28 8.12 8.99
C ALA A 11 -5.16 8.80 8.19
N LEU A 12 -4.86 8.34 6.98
CA LEU A 12 -3.82 8.93 6.15
C LEU A 12 -4.18 10.37 5.78
N ASN A 13 -3.15 11.23 5.79
CA ASN A 13 -3.34 12.64 5.48
C ASN A 13 -3.79 12.81 4.02
N PRO A 14 -4.95 13.49 3.77
CA PRO A 14 -5.42 13.73 2.40
C PRO A 14 -4.42 14.48 1.53
N ALA A 15 -3.51 15.27 2.13
CA ALA A 15 -2.49 16.00 1.40
C ALA A 15 -1.49 15.08 0.70
N LEU A 16 -1.43 13.80 1.08
CA LEU A 16 -0.56 12.83 0.42
C LEU A 16 -1.06 12.47 -0.99
N GLY A 17 -2.31 12.73 -1.29
CA GLY A 17 -2.89 12.32 -2.57
C GLY A 17 -2.94 10.82 -2.72
N VAL A 18 -3.51 10.13 -1.73
CA VAL A 18 -3.58 8.66 -1.72
C VAL A 18 -4.45 8.16 -2.87
N ARG A 19 -3.88 7.28 -3.70
CA ARG A 19 -4.57 6.68 -4.85
C ARG A 19 -5.07 5.30 -4.56
N ALA A 20 -4.36 4.55 -3.73
CA ALA A 20 -4.75 3.19 -3.39
C ALA A 20 -4.11 2.76 -2.09
N VAL A 21 -4.77 1.85 -1.40
CA VAL A 21 -4.22 1.15 -0.23
C VAL A 21 -4.59 -0.32 -0.37
N VAL A 22 -3.61 -1.19 -0.27
CA VAL A 22 -3.82 -2.63 -0.43
C VAL A 22 -3.11 -3.40 0.68
N VAL A 23 -3.81 -4.39 1.24
CA VAL A 23 -3.22 -5.36 2.18
C VAL A 23 -2.72 -6.53 1.35
N PHE A 24 -1.49 -6.94 1.59
CA PHE A 24 -0.88 -8.06 0.87
C PHE A 24 -0.15 -8.98 1.86
N GLY A 25 0.47 -10.03 1.35
CA GLY A 25 1.19 -10.98 2.18
C GLY A 25 0.27 -12.01 2.83
N SER A 26 0.70 -12.57 3.96
CA SER A 26 0.02 -13.70 4.59
C SER A 26 -1.41 -13.38 5.03
N VAL A 27 -1.67 -12.17 5.51
CA VAL A 27 -3.01 -11.78 5.95
C VAL A 27 -3.99 -11.79 4.76
N ALA A 28 -3.58 -11.24 3.63
CA ALA A 28 -4.43 -11.20 2.43
C ALA A 28 -4.73 -12.60 1.88
N ARG A 29 -3.76 -13.53 2.03
CA ARG A 29 -3.95 -14.92 1.57
C ARG A 29 -4.70 -15.80 2.58
N GLY A 30 -4.95 -15.28 3.78
CA GLY A 30 -5.58 -16.08 4.84
C GLY A 30 -4.62 -16.96 5.63
N ASP A 31 -3.33 -16.88 5.38
CA ASP A 31 -2.30 -17.68 6.04
C ASP A 31 -1.73 -16.98 7.28
N PHE A 32 -2.56 -16.31 8.02
CA PHE A 32 -2.10 -15.51 9.15
C PHE A 32 -2.31 -16.20 10.49
N SER A 33 -1.48 -15.80 11.45
CA SER A 33 -1.67 -16.14 12.87
C SER A 33 -1.83 -14.85 13.67
N ASP A 34 -2.07 -14.96 14.97
CA ASP A 34 -2.23 -13.79 15.84
C ASP A 34 -0.99 -12.91 15.90
N HIS A 35 0.15 -13.43 15.49
CA HIS A 35 1.42 -12.71 15.49
C HIS A 35 1.91 -12.30 14.11
N SER A 36 1.08 -12.49 13.08
CA SER A 36 1.46 -12.12 11.70
C SER A 36 1.45 -10.61 11.52
N ASP A 37 2.48 -10.10 10.81
CA ASP A 37 2.50 -8.71 10.38
C ASP A 37 1.44 -8.50 9.30
N VAL A 38 0.85 -7.31 9.31
CA VAL A 38 -0.11 -6.90 8.27
C VAL A 38 0.64 -6.00 7.30
N ASP A 39 0.97 -6.53 6.14
CA ASP A 39 1.69 -5.78 5.11
C ASP A 39 0.71 -4.90 4.34
N VAL A 40 0.94 -3.59 4.38
CA VAL A 40 0.07 -2.60 3.73
C VAL A 40 0.89 -1.76 2.78
N LEU A 41 0.47 -1.71 1.51
CA LEU A 41 1.07 -0.83 0.52
C LEU A 41 0.16 0.38 0.33
N VAL A 42 0.72 1.57 0.51
CA VAL A 42 0.06 2.84 0.24
C VAL A 42 0.64 3.41 -1.04
N VAL A 43 -0.21 3.68 -2.03
CA VAL A 43 0.21 4.36 -3.25
C VAL A 43 -0.33 5.78 -3.21
N ALA A 44 0.56 6.76 -3.18
CA ALA A 44 0.21 8.17 -3.02
C ALA A 44 1.10 9.05 -3.90
N GLU A 45 0.54 10.15 -4.40
CA GLU A 45 1.24 11.04 -5.34
C GLU A 45 2.27 11.94 -4.68
N HIS A 46 2.03 12.36 -3.45
CA HIS A 46 2.84 13.38 -2.77
C HIS A 46 3.65 12.77 -1.63
N LEU A 47 4.62 11.94 -1.99
CA LEU A 47 5.52 11.29 -1.05
C LEU A 47 6.91 11.90 -1.09
N PRO A 48 7.62 11.96 0.06
CA PRO A 48 9.03 12.32 0.06
C PRO A 48 9.84 11.36 -0.80
N GLN A 49 10.95 11.83 -1.35
CA GLN A 49 11.81 10.98 -2.17
C GLN A 49 12.50 9.90 -1.33
N ARG A 50 12.91 10.25 -0.11
CA ARG A 50 13.59 9.30 0.76
C ARG A 50 12.59 8.33 1.38
N PRO A 51 12.82 7.01 1.27
CA PRO A 51 11.89 6.04 1.85
C PRO A 51 11.69 6.21 3.36
N LEU A 52 12.74 6.56 4.10
CA LEU A 52 12.62 6.76 5.55
C LEU A 52 11.70 7.91 5.91
N ASP A 53 11.71 8.98 5.11
CA ASP A 53 10.85 10.14 5.35
C ASP A 53 9.38 9.81 5.09
N ARG A 54 9.11 8.78 4.29
CA ARG A 54 7.74 8.34 4.00
C ARG A 54 7.06 7.76 5.23
N PHE A 55 7.81 7.08 6.09
CA PHE A 55 7.25 6.58 7.35
C PHE A 55 6.72 7.72 8.23
N ALA A 56 7.43 8.86 8.24
CA ALA A 56 7.01 10.01 9.02
C ALA A 56 5.68 10.58 8.51
N VAL A 57 5.49 10.67 7.19
CA VAL A 57 4.26 11.25 6.62
C VAL A 57 3.08 10.28 6.65
N LEU A 58 3.32 8.98 6.74
CA LEU A 58 2.24 8.00 6.89
C LEU A 58 1.62 8.04 8.29
N GLY A 59 2.32 8.60 9.27
CA GLY A 59 1.85 8.63 10.64
C GLY A 59 2.09 7.31 11.37
N GLU A 60 1.56 7.20 12.57
CA GLU A 60 1.71 5.98 13.35
C GLU A 60 0.92 4.84 12.74
N ALA A 61 1.62 3.74 12.49
CA ALA A 61 0.98 2.49 12.11
C ALA A 61 0.97 1.59 13.34
N PRO A 62 -0.20 1.30 13.90
CA PRO A 62 -0.27 0.43 15.08
C PRO A 62 0.16 -0.99 14.72
N ASP A 63 0.90 -1.64 15.63
CA ASP A 63 1.22 -3.06 15.44
C ASP A 63 -0.06 -3.84 15.22
N PRO A 64 -0.03 -4.82 14.34
CA PRO A 64 1.10 -5.35 13.56
C PRO A 64 1.20 -4.80 12.13
N ILE A 65 0.76 -3.57 11.88
CA ILE A 65 0.76 -3.00 10.52
C ILE A 65 2.17 -2.59 10.11
N GLN A 66 2.60 -3.06 8.94
CA GLN A 66 3.89 -2.76 8.33
C GLN A 66 3.64 -2.00 7.02
N PRO A 67 3.69 -0.67 7.04
CA PRO A 67 3.35 0.11 5.84
C PRO A 67 4.55 0.26 4.91
N VAL A 68 4.26 0.21 3.62
CA VAL A 68 5.20 0.55 2.55
C VAL A 68 4.51 1.60 1.68
N ALA A 69 5.23 2.61 1.25
CA ALA A 69 4.65 3.68 0.44
C ALA A 69 5.39 3.84 -0.88
N TRP A 70 4.65 3.81 -1.98
CA TRP A 70 5.16 4.03 -3.33
C TRP A 70 4.34 5.13 -4.00
N THR A 71 4.96 5.83 -4.95
CA THR A 71 4.22 6.71 -5.86
C THR A 71 3.59 5.87 -6.97
N PRO A 72 2.58 6.40 -7.69
CA PRO A 72 2.02 5.67 -8.84
C PRO A 72 3.06 5.28 -9.88
N GLN A 73 4.05 6.14 -10.12
CA GLN A 73 5.13 5.83 -11.05
C GLN A 73 5.99 4.69 -10.56
N GLU A 74 6.30 4.67 -9.26
CA GLU A 74 7.04 3.58 -8.65
C GLU A 74 6.27 2.27 -8.74
N TRP A 75 4.95 2.32 -8.51
CA TRP A 75 4.11 1.14 -8.67
C TRP A 75 4.24 0.55 -10.08
N LEU A 76 4.08 1.39 -11.11
CA LEU A 76 4.19 0.93 -12.49
C LEU A 76 5.58 0.34 -12.79
N GLY A 77 6.62 1.00 -12.31
CA GLY A 77 7.99 0.51 -12.49
C GLY A 77 8.24 -0.84 -11.81
N GLU A 78 7.70 -1.01 -10.59
CA GLU A 78 7.86 -2.26 -9.87
C GLU A 78 7.05 -3.40 -10.49
N VAL A 79 5.88 -3.10 -11.05
CA VAL A 79 5.10 -4.09 -11.81
C VAL A 79 5.89 -4.54 -13.04
N GLU A 80 6.49 -3.61 -13.77
CA GLU A 80 7.28 -3.93 -14.96
C GLU A 80 8.51 -4.77 -14.64
N ARG A 81 9.14 -4.53 -13.50
CA ARG A 81 10.31 -5.30 -13.06
C ARG A 81 9.95 -6.69 -12.53
N GLY A 82 8.68 -6.95 -12.31
CA GLY A 82 8.25 -8.20 -11.70
C GLY A 82 8.53 -8.28 -10.21
N ASN A 83 8.52 -7.13 -9.51
CA ASN A 83 8.73 -7.11 -8.06
C ASN A 83 7.69 -7.98 -7.37
N PRO A 84 8.12 -8.94 -6.50
CA PRO A 84 7.18 -9.83 -5.82
C PRO A 84 6.09 -9.11 -5.02
N VAL A 85 6.40 -7.96 -4.43
CA VAL A 85 5.41 -7.16 -3.68
C VAL A 85 4.30 -6.69 -4.61
N ALA A 86 4.65 -6.16 -5.78
CA ALA A 86 3.67 -5.70 -6.75
C ALA A 86 2.83 -6.86 -7.29
N ALA A 87 3.46 -7.98 -7.61
CA ALA A 87 2.75 -9.17 -8.08
C ALA A 87 1.80 -9.71 -7.03
N GLU A 88 2.24 -9.81 -5.79
CA GLU A 88 1.44 -10.27 -4.66
C GLU A 88 0.22 -9.38 -4.46
N ALA A 89 0.42 -8.07 -4.48
CA ALA A 89 -0.67 -7.11 -4.29
C ALA A 89 -1.71 -7.22 -5.41
N ARG A 90 -1.27 -7.39 -6.65
CA ARG A 90 -2.18 -7.51 -7.79
C ARG A 90 -2.99 -8.80 -7.76
N GLU A 91 -2.34 -9.92 -7.41
CA GLU A 91 -2.97 -11.24 -7.50
C GLU A 91 -3.76 -11.59 -6.25
N HIS A 92 -3.26 -11.23 -5.09
CA HIS A 92 -3.82 -11.68 -3.81
C HIS A 92 -4.15 -10.54 -2.85
N GLY A 93 -3.90 -9.29 -3.23
CA GLY A 93 -4.13 -8.16 -2.36
C GLY A 93 -5.59 -7.91 -2.06
N VAL A 94 -5.86 -7.44 -0.85
CA VAL A 94 -7.17 -6.92 -0.46
C VAL A 94 -7.11 -5.41 -0.58
N TRP A 95 -7.78 -4.86 -1.57
CA TRP A 95 -7.73 -3.43 -1.87
C TRP A 95 -8.74 -2.69 -1.00
N LEU A 96 -8.24 -1.89 -0.08
CA LEU A 96 -9.06 -1.11 0.84
C LEU A 96 -9.50 0.21 0.20
N LEU A 97 -8.69 0.74 -0.72
CA LEU A 97 -8.94 1.97 -1.44
C LEU A 97 -8.38 1.80 -2.85
N GLY A 98 -9.12 2.23 -3.87
CA GLY A 98 -8.68 2.09 -5.25
C GLY A 98 -8.58 0.64 -5.69
N GLY A 99 -7.74 0.38 -6.67
CA GLY A 99 -7.50 -0.96 -7.18
C GLY A 99 -6.42 -0.96 -8.25
N PRO A 100 -6.01 -2.15 -8.74
CA PRO A 100 -4.95 -2.22 -9.76
C PRO A 100 -5.30 -1.43 -11.02
N GLY A 101 -6.56 -1.44 -11.43
CA GLY A 101 -6.99 -0.72 -12.61
C GLY A 101 -6.78 0.80 -12.51
N VAL A 102 -6.96 1.36 -11.31
CA VAL A 102 -6.73 2.79 -11.07
C VAL A 102 -5.25 3.12 -11.21
N LEU A 103 -4.39 2.25 -10.67
CA LEU A 103 -2.94 2.46 -10.68
C LEU A 103 -2.32 2.20 -12.05
N ASP A 104 -2.87 1.25 -12.78
CA ASP A 104 -2.37 0.88 -14.11
C ASP A 104 -2.79 1.89 -15.18
N ALA A 105 -3.78 2.72 -14.89
CA ALA A 105 -4.22 3.77 -15.80
C ALA A 105 -3.13 4.85 -15.86
N ARG A 106 -2.50 4.99 -17.03
CA ARG A 106 -1.49 6.01 -17.22
C ARG A 106 -2.18 7.36 -17.36
N PRO A 107 -1.64 8.41 -16.72
CA PRO A 107 -2.19 9.74 -16.90
C PRO A 107 -2.11 10.12 -18.38
N THR A 108 -3.22 10.57 -18.93
CA THR A 108 -3.27 11.07 -20.29
C THR A 108 -2.82 12.54 -20.29
N GLY A 109 -1.87 12.83 -21.08
CA GLY A 109 -1.46 14.23 -21.26
C GLY A 109 -0.08 14.53 -20.97
#